data_efcd92b2439ef2b463a0a642cc7e3391
#
_entry.id   efcd92b2439ef2b463a0a642cc7e3391
#
_cell.length_a   1.000
_cell.length_b   1.000
_cell.length_c   1.000
_cell.angle_alpha   90.00
_cell.angle_beta   90.00
_cell.angle_gamma   90.00
#
_symmetry.space_group_name_H-M   'P 1'
#
loop_
_entity.id
_entity.type
_entity.pdbx_description
1 polymer ?
#
loop_
_entity_poly.entity_id
_entity_poly.type
_entity_poly.pdbx_seq_one_letter_code
_entity_poly.pdbx_strand_id
1 'polypeptide(L)'
;MFSPEGPSLRELTVQALSSVERGYDLLAPKFDHTPFRTPDSVLTAVTGALAADGPYDDGLDLCCGTGAGVGVLGELCRRSVTGVDFSAGMLEVARRRAVPGSRAGDGPRVHWVRADARALPFTSAFDLVVSFGAFGHFLPRELPGLFAQVHTVLRPGGRFAFPVVAPPRPASPAYWALLGFDAVMRVRNALRRPPFVMYYRTFRLAEVGAGLAEAGFEVSWQPLPEFGARRDGSPRVRMVVARRPQK
;
A
#
# COMPACT_ATOMS: atom_id res chain seq x y z
N MET A 1 -10.23 8.28 -17.36
CA MET A 1 -11.30 7.48 -17.97
C MET A 1 -10.88 6.04 -17.81
N PHE A 2 -11.75 5.15 -17.36
CA PHE A 2 -11.41 3.73 -17.21
C PHE A 2 -11.20 3.09 -18.58
N SER A 3 -10.30 2.09 -18.66
CA SER A 3 -10.12 1.32 -19.90
C SER A 3 -11.40 0.54 -20.24
N PRO A 4 -11.58 0.08 -21.48
CA PRO A 4 -12.73 -0.78 -21.85
C PRO A 4 -12.83 -2.07 -21.00
N GLU A 5 -11.69 -2.55 -20.48
CA GLU A 5 -11.57 -3.72 -19.61
C GLU A 5 -11.78 -3.39 -18.12
N GLY A 6 -11.88 -2.09 -17.79
CA GLY A 6 -12.09 -1.59 -16.44
C GLY A 6 -13.53 -1.75 -15.95
N PRO A 7 -13.78 -1.40 -14.69
CA PRO A 7 -15.12 -1.48 -14.10
C PRO A 7 -16.04 -0.43 -14.73
N SER A 8 -17.30 -0.82 -14.97
CA SER A 8 -18.38 0.07 -15.38
C SER A 8 -18.77 1.02 -14.23
N LEU A 9 -19.46 2.12 -14.56
CA LEU A 9 -20.01 3.03 -13.55
C LEU A 9 -20.97 2.32 -12.58
N ARG A 10 -21.75 1.34 -13.07
CA ARG A 10 -22.64 0.53 -12.22
C ARG A 10 -21.84 -0.30 -11.21
N GLU A 11 -20.77 -0.95 -11.64
CA GLU A 11 -19.89 -1.74 -10.76
C GLU A 11 -19.23 -0.86 -9.70
N LEU A 12 -18.75 0.33 -10.08
CA LEU A 12 -18.17 1.29 -9.13
C LEU A 12 -19.22 1.82 -8.13
N THR A 13 -20.46 2.02 -8.58
CA THR A 13 -21.56 2.42 -7.68
C THR A 13 -21.87 1.32 -6.67
N VAL A 14 -21.96 0.06 -7.12
CA VAL A 14 -22.19 -1.09 -6.24
C VAL A 14 -21.04 -1.25 -5.25
N GLN A 15 -19.79 -1.10 -5.71
CA GLN A 15 -18.61 -1.09 -4.87
C GLN A 15 -18.68 0.00 -3.80
N ALA A 16 -18.93 1.24 -4.19
CA ALA A 16 -19.01 2.39 -3.28
C ALA A 16 -20.15 2.27 -2.25
N LEU A 17 -21.18 1.51 -2.54
CA LEU A 17 -22.30 1.25 -1.63
C LEU A 17 -22.10 0.01 -0.74
N SER A 18 -21.06 -0.77 -0.98
CA SER A 18 -20.70 -1.98 -0.21
C SER A 18 -19.82 -1.65 1.00
N SER A 19 -19.44 -2.68 1.80
CA SER A 19 -18.30 -2.56 2.73
C SER A 19 -16.99 -2.46 1.95
N VAL A 20 -15.91 -2.00 2.59
CA VAL A 20 -14.59 -1.95 1.96
C VAL A 20 -14.19 -3.33 1.45
N GLU A 21 -14.30 -4.38 2.27
CA GLU A 21 -13.98 -5.76 1.90
C GLU A 21 -14.77 -6.23 0.68
N ARG A 22 -16.11 -6.17 0.76
CA ARG A 22 -16.98 -6.61 -0.35
C ARG A 22 -16.76 -5.78 -1.61
N GLY A 23 -16.50 -4.48 -1.47
CA GLY A 23 -16.21 -3.61 -2.60
C GLY A 23 -14.93 -4.02 -3.33
N TYR A 24 -13.89 -4.39 -2.58
CA TYR A 24 -12.65 -4.91 -3.15
C TYR A 24 -12.80 -6.31 -3.73
N ASP A 25 -13.56 -7.21 -3.11
CA ASP A 25 -13.87 -8.52 -3.69
C ASP A 25 -14.55 -8.39 -5.05
N LEU A 26 -15.53 -7.48 -5.18
CA LEU A 26 -16.22 -7.22 -6.44
C LEU A 26 -15.31 -6.59 -7.51
N LEU A 27 -14.38 -5.75 -7.09
CA LEU A 27 -13.47 -5.04 -7.99
C LEU A 27 -12.28 -5.91 -8.42
N ALA A 28 -11.90 -6.91 -7.64
CA ALA A 28 -10.67 -7.67 -7.81
C ALA A 28 -10.40 -8.15 -9.24
N PRO A 29 -11.37 -8.72 -10.00
CA PRO A 29 -11.13 -9.17 -11.37
C PRO A 29 -10.69 -8.05 -12.34
N LYS A 30 -11.10 -6.82 -12.05
CA LYS A 30 -10.86 -5.64 -12.91
C LYS A 30 -9.93 -4.60 -12.26
N PHE A 31 -9.43 -4.88 -11.06
CA PHE A 31 -8.65 -3.91 -10.27
C PHE A 31 -7.46 -3.35 -11.03
N ASP A 32 -6.72 -4.19 -11.76
CA ASP A 32 -5.53 -3.76 -12.47
C ASP A 32 -5.79 -2.88 -13.70
N HIS A 33 -7.03 -2.82 -14.15
CA HIS A 33 -7.50 -1.90 -15.18
C HIS A 33 -8.04 -0.60 -14.59
N THR A 34 -7.84 -0.38 -13.29
CA THR A 34 -8.24 0.86 -12.61
C THR A 34 -7.05 1.79 -12.38
N PRO A 35 -7.28 3.11 -12.23
CA PRO A 35 -6.24 4.04 -11.83
C PRO A 35 -5.80 3.87 -10.36
N PHE A 36 -6.38 2.93 -9.62
CA PHE A 36 -6.03 2.63 -8.23
C PHE A 36 -4.85 1.66 -8.12
N ARG A 37 -4.54 0.93 -9.22
CA ARG A 37 -3.34 0.10 -9.28
C ARG A 37 -2.09 0.99 -9.24
N THR A 38 -1.13 0.62 -8.42
CA THR A 38 0.17 1.30 -8.38
C THR A 38 0.88 1.15 -9.73
N PRO A 39 1.30 2.25 -10.38
CA PRO A 39 2.00 2.19 -11.66
C PRO A 39 3.32 1.41 -11.58
N ASP A 40 3.66 0.68 -12.64
CA ASP A 40 4.89 -0.13 -12.69
C ASP A 40 6.16 0.74 -12.52
N SER A 41 6.13 1.99 -13.00
CA SER A 41 7.23 2.94 -12.78
C SER A 41 7.49 3.22 -11.29
N VAL A 42 6.45 3.26 -10.45
CA VAL A 42 6.59 3.43 -9.00
C VAL A 42 7.15 2.16 -8.37
N LEU A 43 6.66 0.99 -8.79
CA LEU A 43 7.17 -0.30 -8.31
C LEU A 43 8.66 -0.45 -8.62
N THR A 44 9.08 -0.18 -9.87
CA THR A 44 10.48 -0.24 -10.30
C THR A 44 11.37 0.74 -9.53
N ALA A 45 10.92 1.99 -9.33
CA ALA A 45 11.69 2.98 -8.57
C ALA A 45 11.87 2.57 -7.09
N VAL A 46 10.82 2.01 -6.47
CA VAL A 46 10.90 1.50 -5.09
C VAL A 46 11.83 0.29 -5.01
N THR A 47 11.75 -0.65 -5.97
CA THR A 47 12.68 -1.79 -6.05
C THR A 47 14.12 -1.30 -6.11
N GLY A 48 14.45 -0.38 -7.03
CA GLY A 48 15.79 0.17 -7.17
C GLY A 48 16.30 0.86 -5.90
N ALA A 49 15.45 1.65 -5.24
CA ALA A 49 15.81 2.35 -4.01
C ALA A 49 16.05 1.40 -2.83
N LEU A 50 15.28 0.31 -2.71
CA LEU A 50 15.43 -0.67 -1.64
C LEU A 50 16.57 -1.68 -1.88
N ALA A 51 16.92 -1.92 -3.14
CA ALA A 51 18.00 -2.85 -3.51
C ALA A 51 19.35 -2.42 -2.93
N ALA A 52 19.60 -1.12 -2.78
CA ALA A 52 20.84 -0.57 -2.21
C ALA A 52 21.07 -0.99 -0.74
N ASP A 53 20.00 -1.28 -0.03
CA ASP A 53 20.01 -1.63 1.40
C ASP A 53 19.84 -3.13 1.66
N GLY A 54 19.62 -3.91 0.60
CA GLY A 54 19.44 -5.35 0.65
C GLY A 54 20.73 -6.16 0.68
N PRO A 55 20.64 -7.45 0.49
CA PRO A 55 19.41 -8.23 0.30
C PRO A 55 18.65 -8.48 1.61
N TYR A 56 17.34 -8.80 1.48
CA TYR A 56 16.48 -9.17 2.59
C TYR A 56 16.19 -10.67 2.57
N ASP A 57 15.84 -11.27 3.71
CA ASP A 57 15.46 -12.68 3.73
C ASP A 57 13.96 -12.86 3.59
N ASP A 58 13.16 -12.21 4.44
CA ASP A 58 11.70 -12.35 4.45
C ASP A 58 11.00 -11.00 4.25
N GLY A 59 10.11 -10.94 3.28
CA GLY A 59 9.32 -9.74 2.95
C GLY A 59 7.83 -9.90 3.20
N LEU A 60 7.17 -8.79 3.57
CA LEU A 60 5.72 -8.67 3.70
C LEU A 60 5.20 -7.54 2.83
N ASP A 61 4.27 -7.85 1.92
CA ASP A 61 3.43 -6.86 1.23
C ASP A 61 2.12 -6.66 2.01
N LEU A 62 2.00 -5.52 2.67
CA LEU A 62 0.89 -5.17 3.54
C LEU A 62 -0.25 -4.53 2.72
N CYS A 63 -1.46 -5.12 2.77
CA CYS A 63 -2.58 -4.79 1.89
C CYS A 63 -2.20 -5.00 0.42
N CYS A 64 -1.78 -6.22 0.11
CA CYS A 64 -1.10 -6.55 -1.16
C CYS A 64 -2.02 -6.48 -2.40
N GLY A 65 -3.34 -6.41 -2.23
CA GLY A 65 -4.30 -6.40 -3.33
C GLY A 65 -4.07 -7.57 -4.29
N THR A 66 -3.86 -7.28 -5.56
CA THR A 66 -3.57 -8.26 -6.62
C THR A 66 -2.11 -8.67 -6.70
N GLY A 67 -1.26 -8.30 -5.72
CA GLY A 67 0.11 -8.79 -5.57
C GLY A 67 1.21 -7.96 -6.24
N ALA A 68 0.97 -6.68 -6.54
CA ALA A 68 1.97 -5.84 -7.18
C ALA A 68 3.25 -5.68 -6.33
N GLY A 69 3.12 -5.47 -5.02
CA GLY A 69 4.25 -5.37 -4.10
C GLY A 69 4.93 -6.72 -3.83
N VAL A 70 4.21 -7.84 -3.97
CA VAL A 70 4.82 -9.18 -3.93
C VAL A 70 5.84 -9.34 -5.06
N GLY A 71 5.57 -8.76 -6.25
CA GLY A 71 6.55 -8.73 -7.34
C GLY A 71 7.82 -7.98 -6.95
N VAL A 72 7.70 -6.80 -6.34
CA VAL A 72 8.84 -6.02 -5.81
C VAL A 72 9.66 -6.82 -4.80
N LEU A 73 8.99 -7.45 -3.84
CA LEU A 73 9.65 -8.27 -2.82
C LEU A 73 10.30 -9.52 -3.39
N GLY A 74 9.74 -10.08 -4.48
CA GLY A 74 10.30 -11.22 -5.18
C GLY A 74 11.71 -10.96 -5.75
N GLU A 75 12.02 -9.70 -6.09
CA GLU A 75 13.34 -9.28 -6.56
C GLU A 75 14.31 -8.96 -5.40
N LEU A 76 13.78 -8.61 -4.23
CA LEU A 76 14.56 -8.11 -3.09
C LEU A 76 14.83 -9.16 -2.00
N CYS A 77 13.95 -10.15 -1.88
CA CYS A 77 13.99 -11.16 -0.82
C CYS A 77 14.53 -12.50 -1.32
N ARG A 78 15.26 -13.21 -0.46
CA ARG A 78 15.88 -14.49 -0.81
C ARG A 78 15.08 -15.69 -0.34
N ARG A 79 14.41 -15.63 0.82
CA ARG A 79 13.81 -16.79 1.47
C ARG A 79 12.30 -16.87 1.28
N SER A 80 11.59 -15.81 1.65
CA SER A 80 10.13 -15.80 1.50
C SER A 80 9.54 -14.42 1.29
N VAL A 81 8.38 -14.39 0.64
CA VAL A 81 7.53 -13.22 0.47
C VAL A 81 6.12 -13.57 0.90
N THR A 82 5.52 -12.75 1.75
CA THR A 82 4.15 -12.92 2.20
C THR A 82 3.30 -11.73 1.72
N GLY A 83 2.24 -12.00 0.97
CA GLY A 83 1.20 -11.03 0.66
C GLY A 83 0.05 -11.13 1.66
N VAL A 84 -0.30 -10.04 2.31
CA VAL A 84 -1.45 -9.96 3.23
C VAL A 84 -2.50 -9.02 2.69
N ASP A 85 -3.73 -9.51 2.61
CA ASP A 85 -4.91 -8.69 2.31
C ASP A 85 -6.14 -9.22 3.05
N PHE A 86 -7.10 -8.35 3.34
CA PHE A 86 -8.35 -8.79 3.98
C PHE A 86 -9.40 -9.26 2.95
N SER A 87 -9.27 -8.83 1.68
CA SER A 87 -10.13 -9.23 0.56
C SER A 87 -9.75 -10.61 0.04
N ALA A 88 -10.67 -11.55 0.11
CA ALA A 88 -10.49 -12.89 -0.45
C ALA A 88 -10.39 -12.84 -1.99
N GLY A 89 -11.18 -11.96 -2.62
CA GLY A 89 -11.17 -11.77 -4.07
C GLY A 89 -9.82 -11.25 -4.59
N MET A 90 -9.21 -10.28 -3.88
CA MET A 90 -7.88 -9.79 -4.23
C MET A 90 -6.82 -10.90 -4.15
N LEU A 91 -6.80 -11.65 -3.07
CA LEU A 91 -5.86 -12.77 -2.90
C LEU A 91 -6.07 -13.89 -3.93
N GLU A 92 -7.30 -14.14 -4.36
CA GLU A 92 -7.58 -15.11 -5.41
C GLU A 92 -6.99 -14.67 -6.75
N VAL A 93 -7.15 -13.39 -7.12
CA VAL A 93 -6.52 -12.83 -8.33
C VAL A 93 -5.00 -12.88 -8.21
N ALA A 94 -4.45 -12.49 -7.06
CA ALA A 94 -3.02 -12.54 -6.81
C ALA A 94 -2.42 -13.95 -6.97
N ARG A 95 -3.08 -14.97 -6.39
CA ARG A 95 -2.66 -16.38 -6.53
C ARG A 95 -2.68 -16.87 -7.98
N ARG A 96 -3.70 -16.49 -8.76
CA ARG A 96 -3.81 -16.87 -10.17
C ARG A 96 -2.71 -16.24 -11.03
N ARG A 97 -2.26 -15.04 -10.67
CA ARG A 97 -1.19 -14.31 -11.38
C ARG A 97 0.20 -14.77 -11.00
N ALA A 98 0.38 -15.16 -9.76
CA ALA A 98 1.56 -15.86 -9.30
C ALA A 98 1.59 -17.25 -9.99
N VAL A 99 1.67 -17.26 -11.35
CA VAL A 99 1.64 -18.45 -12.19
C VAL A 99 2.75 -19.40 -11.72
N PRO A 100 2.48 -20.72 -11.66
CA PRO A 100 3.48 -21.75 -11.50
C PRO A 100 4.37 -21.76 -12.76
N GLY A 101 5.41 -20.96 -12.77
CA GLY A 101 6.27 -20.76 -13.95
C GLY A 101 7.50 -19.91 -13.68
N SER A 102 7.58 -19.16 -12.59
CA SER A 102 8.87 -18.76 -12.04
C SER A 102 9.56 -20.04 -11.60
N ARG A 103 10.58 -20.43 -12.36
CA ARG A 103 11.33 -21.68 -12.30
C ARG A 103 11.41 -22.23 -10.89
N ALA A 104 10.84 -23.41 -10.67
CA ALA A 104 11.01 -24.16 -9.44
C ALA A 104 12.51 -24.21 -9.12
N GLY A 105 12.95 -23.40 -8.13
CA GLY A 105 14.30 -23.47 -7.60
C GLY A 105 15.00 -22.16 -7.26
N ASP A 106 14.75 -21.05 -7.95
CA ASP A 106 15.63 -19.86 -7.85
C ASP A 106 15.03 -18.59 -7.21
N GLY A 107 13.79 -18.60 -6.72
CA GLY A 107 13.15 -17.44 -6.11
C GLY A 107 12.61 -17.70 -4.70
N PRO A 108 12.22 -16.63 -3.96
CA PRO A 108 11.65 -16.78 -2.64
C PRO A 108 10.30 -17.52 -2.68
N ARG A 109 9.98 -18.21 -1.58
CA ARG A 109 8.65 -18.85 -1.42
C ARG A 109 7.60 -17.78 -1.25
N VAL A 110 6.48 -17.86 -1.98
CA VAL A 110 5.38 -16.90 -1.89
C VAL A 110 4.24 -17.47 -1.04
N HIS A 111 3.82 -16.69 -0.04
CA HIS A 111 2.70 -17.01 0.86
C HIS A 111 1.60 -15.96 0.73
N TRP A 112 0.35 -16.41 0.75
CA TRP A 112 -0.81 -15.53 0.72
C TRP A 112 -1.65 -15.74 1.96
N VAL A 113 -1.82 -14.67 2.76
CA VAL A 113 -2.50 -14.73 4.04
C VAL A 113 -3.66 -13.73 4.04
N ARG A 114 -4.86 -14.23 4.34
CA ARG A 114 -6.01 -13.36 4.57
C ARG A 114 -6.01 -12.89 6.01
N ALA A 115 -5.75 -11.60 6.23
CA ALA A 115 -5.77 -10.98 7.54
C ALA A 115 -6.06 -9.47 7.45
N ASP A 116 -6.53 -8.91 8.55
CA ASP A 116 -6.63 -7.47 8.73
C ASP A 116 -5.24 -6.89 9.08
N ALA A 117 -4.81 -5.86 8.38
CA ALA A 117 -3.55 -5.18 8.65
C ALA A 117 -3.44 -4.61 10.09
N ARG A 118 -4.59 -4.41 10.74
CA ARG A 118 -4.69 -3.96 12.14
C ARG A 118 -4.50 -5.06 13.17
N ALA A 119 -4.46 -6.33 12.72
CA ALA A 119 -4.31 -7.52 13.58
C ALA A 119 -3.55 -8.61 12.82
N LEU A 120 -2.26 -8.38 12.58
CA LEU A 120 -1.41 -9.28 11.82
C LEU A 120 -1.02 -10.52 12.64
N PRO A 121 -1.12 -11.74 12.09
CA PRO A 121 -0.83 -12.98 12.81
C PRO A 121 0.68 -13.31 12.81
N PHE A 122 1.55 -12.30 12.96
CA PHE A 122 3.00 -12.46 12.92
C PHE A 122 3.67 -11.69 14.05
N THR A 123 4.88 -12.11 14.42
CA THR A 123 5.75 -11.41 15.37
C THR A 123 7.20 -11.60 14.95
N SER A 124 7.95 -10.50 14.77
CA SER A 124 9.37 -10.47 14.40
C SER A 124 9.71 -11.47 13.28
N ALA A 125 8.91 -11.45 12.21
CA ALA A 125 8.97 -12.43 11.13
C ALA A 125 9.62 -11.87 9.84
N PHE A 126 9.69 -10.54 9.67
CA PHE A 126 10.08 -9.93 8.40
C PHE A 126 11.25 -8.96 8.56
N ASP A 127 12.06 -8.88 7.51
CA ASP A 127 13.16 -7.91 7.41
C ASP A 127 12.72 -6.66 6.63
N LEU A 128 11.76 -6.84 5.72
CA LEU A 128 11.19 -5.78 4.91
C LEU A 128 9.67 -5.88 4.87
N VAL A 129 8.99 -4.80 5.20
CA VAL A 129 7.54 -4.62 4.95
C VAL A 129 7.38 -3.52 3.91
N VAL A 130 6.57 -3.77 2.90
CA VAL A 130 6.16 -2.74 1.92
C VAL A 130 4.64 -2.58 1.92
N SER A 131 4.16 -1.42 1.45
CA SER A 131 2.73 -1.20 1.22
C SER A 131 2.54 -0.21 0.09
N PHE A 132 1.60 -0.49 -0.82
CA PHE A 132 1.34 0.33 -1.99
C PHE A 132 -0.13 0.75 -2.04
N GLY A 133 -0.38 2.06 -1.87
CA GLY A 133 -1.71 2.65 -2.06
C GLY A 133 -2.76 2.37 -0.96
N ALA A 134 -2.41 1.70 0.14
CA ALA A 134 -3.37 1.23 1.13
C ALA A 134 -3.85 2.28 2.14
N PHE A 135 -3.06 3.32 2.40
CA PHE A 135 -3.30 4.20 3.56
C PHE A 135 -4.55 5.07 3.47
N GLY A 136 -5.10 5.28 2.28
CA GLY A 136 -6.40 5.93 2.10
C GLY A 136 -7.59 5.17 2.70
N HIS A 137 -7.40 3.91 3.08
CA HIS A 137 -8.42 3.04 3.67
C HIS A 137 -8.40 3.03 5.20
N PHE A 138 -7.45 3.71 5.82
CA PHE A 138 -7.35 3.86 7.26
C PHE A 138 -7.76 5.26 7.70
N LEU A 139 -8.51 5.32 8.80
CA LEU A 139 -8.78 6.60 9.46
C LEU A 139 -7.52 7.09 10.20
N PRO A 140 -7.30 8.40 10.36
CA PRO A 140 -6.14 8.91 11.08
C PRO A 140 -5.94 8.28 12.47
N ARG A 141 -7.05 8.03 13.19
CA ARG A 141 -7.01 7.37 14.51
C ARG A 141 -6.58 5.90 14.50
N GLU A 142 -6.59 5.24 13.32
CA GLU A 142 -6.20 3.83 13.15
C GLU A 142 -4.71 3.69 12.81
N LEU A 143 -4.08 4.75 12.30
CA LEU A 143 -2.67 4.72 11.88
C LEU A 143 -1.69 4.38 13.00
N PRO A 144 -1.81 4.90 14.23
CA PRO A 144 -0.89 4.52 15.31
C PRO A 144 -0.92 3.01 15.59
N GLY A 145 -2.11 2.40 15.65
CA GLY A 145 -2.27 0.95 15.83
C GLY A 145 -1.69 0.16 14.65
N LEU A 146 -1.90 0.63 13.41
CA LEU A 146 -1.32 0.02 12.21
C LEU A 146 0.22 0.05 12.26
N PHE A 147 0.82 1.19 12.61
CA PHE A 147 2.27 1.31 12.70
C PHE A 147 2.86 0.46 13.83
N ALA A 148 2.16 0.34 14.95
CA ALA A 148 2.54 -0.57 16.03
C ALA A 148 2.49 -2.05 15.58
N GLN A 149 1.48 -2.44 14.78
CA GLN A 149 1.43 -3.78 14.19
C GLN A 149 2.61 -4.02 13.24
N VAL A 150 2.92 -3.07 12.37
CA VAL A 150 4.08 -3.18 11.46
C VAL A 150 5.39 -3.28 12.25
N HIS A 151 5.53 -2.47 13.32
CA HIS A 151 6.70 -2.57 14.20
C HIS A 151 6.83 -3.96 14.84
N THR A 152 5.72 -4.55 15.29
CA THR A 152 5.70 -5.87 15.92
C THR A 152 6.12 -6.98 14.96
N VAL A 153 5.71 -6.93 13.69
CA VAL A 153 5.99 -7.99 12.72
C VAL A 153 7.39 -7.90 12.11
N LEU A 154 8.02 -6.74 12.15
CA LEU A 154 9.41 -6.56 11.72
C LEU A 154 10.39 -7.14 12.75
N ARG A 155 11.50 -7.69 12.29
CA ARG A 155 12.67 -8.01 13.12
C ARG A 155 13.38 -6.72 13.56
N PRO A 156 14.15 -6.74 14.68
CA PRO A 156 15.07 -5.65 14.97
C PRO A 156 15.97 -5.35 13.76
N GLY A 157 16.11 -4.07 13.41
CA GLY A 157 16.81 -3.63 12.21
C GLY A 157 16.01 -3.69 10.92
N GLY A 158 14.85 -4.31 10.91
CA GLY A 158 13.95 -4.40 9.75
C GLY A 158 13.35 -3.06 9.34
N ARG A 159 12.82 -2.98 8.13
CA ARG A 159 12.35 -1.75 7.51
C ARG A 159 10.90 -1.86 7.04
N PHE A 160 10.17 -0.78 7.21
CA PHE A 160 8.87 -0.55 6.59
C PHE A 160 9.03 0.55 5.54
N ALA A 161 8.72 0.25 4.28
CA ALA A 161 8.89 1.17 3.17
C ALA A 161 7.62 1.31 2.34
N PHE A 162 7.28 2.54 1.95
CA PHE A 162 6.16 2.84 1.08
C PHE A 162 6.34 4.17 0.34
N PRO A 163 5.88 4.27 -0.92
CA PRO A 163 5.93 5.51 -1.68
C PRO A 163 4.82 6.46 -1.26
N VAL A 164 5.13 7.75 -1.24
CA VAL A 164 4.15 8.81 -0.99
C VAL A 164 4.26 9.86 -2.09
N VAL A 165 3.14 10.10 -2.76
CA VAL A 165 3.02 11.17 -3.75
C VAL A 165 2.77 12.49 -3.04
N ALA A 166 3.48 13.54 -3.45
CA ALA A 166 3.26 14.87 -2.91
C ALA A 166 1.81 15.34 -3.20
N PRO A 167 1.09 15.86 -2.21
CA PRO A 167 -0.30 16.27 -2.38
C PRO A 167 -0.43 17.35 -3.46
N PRO A 168 -1.52 17.39 -4.24
CA PRO A 168 -1.72 18.42 -5.24
C PRO A 168 -1.78 19.81 -4.58
N ARG A 169 -1.39 20.85 -5.32
CA ARG A 169 -1.41 22.23 -4.82
C ARG A 169 -2.84 22.70 -4.60
N PRO A 170 -3.13 23.51 -3.57
CA PRO A 170 -4.47 24.04 -3.31
C PRO A 170 -5.09 24.80 -4.49
N ALA A 171 -4.25 25.42 -5.35
CA ALA A 171 -4.69 26.12 -6.55
C ALA A 171 -5.00 25.19 -7.74
N SER A 172 -4.82 23.86 -7.63
CA SER A 172 -5.02 22.94 -8.76
C SER A 172 -6.43 22.35 -8.78
N PRO A 173 -7.01 22.10 -9.98
CA PRO A 173 -8.28 21.37 -10.08
C PRO A 173 -8.28 20.00 -9.38
N ALA A 174 -7.14 19.29 -9.44
CA ALA A 174 -6.96 18.01 -8.76
C ALA A 174 -7.14 18.10 -7.23
N TYR A 175 -6.67 19.19 -6.61
CA TYR A 175 -6.87 19.40 -5.17
C TYR A 175 -8.37 19.47 -4.82
N TRP A 176 -9.14 20.24 -5.58
CA TRP A 176 -10.58 20.42 -5.34
C TRP A 176 -11.37 19.16 -5.69
N ALA A 177 -10.96 18.42 -6.72
CA ALA A 177 -11.57 17.13 -7.07
C ALA A 177 -11.39 16.10 -5.93
N LEU A 178 -10.18 15.98 -5.36
CA LEU A 178 -9.93 15.08 -4.22
C LEU A 178 -10.67 15.55 -2.96
N LEU A 179 -10.76 16.87 -2.72
CA LEU A 179 -11.56 17.40 -1.61
C LEU A 179 -13.04 17.07 -1.75
N GLY A 180 -13.58 17.26 -2.95
CA GLY A 180 -14.97 16.92 -3.28
C GLY A 180 -15.25 15.44 -3.10
N PHE A 181 -14.34 14.58 -3.58
CA PHE A 181 -14.44 13.14 -3.39
C PHE A 181 -14.48 12.75 -1.90
N ASP A 182 -13.52 13.26 -1.11
CA ASP A 182 -13.47 12.99 0.33
C ASP A 182 -14.76 13.47 1.04
N ALA A 183 -15.31 14.62 0.65
CA ALA A 183 -16.57 15.15 1.20
C ALA A 183 -17.75 14.20 0.87
N VAL A 184 -17.87 13.77 -0.38
CA VAL A 184 -18.92 12.82 -0.82
C VAL A 184 -18.81 11.51 -0.04
N MET A 185 -17.60 10.96 0.12
CA MET A 185 -17.39 9.73 0.87
C MET A 185 -17.70 9.88 2.37
N ARG A 186 -17.43 11.05 2.97
CA ARG A 186 -17.82 11.34 4.36
C ARG A 186 -19.34 11.40 4.53
N VAL A 187 -20.05 12.09 3.63
CA VAL A 187 -21.52 12.14 3.63
C VAL A 187 -22.07 10.73 3.45
N ARG A 188 -21.58 9.97 2.48
CA ARG A 188 -21.98 8.57 2.27
C ARG A 188 -21.80 7.74 3.56
N ASN A 189 -20.66 7.86 4.23
CA ASN A 189 -20.34 7.08 5.44
C ASN A 189 -21.15 7.53 6.67
N ALA A 190 -21.63 8.78 6.68
CA ALA A 190 -22.56 9.26 7.70
C ALA A 190 -23.98 8.69 7.50
N LEU A 191 -24.40 8.54 6.24
CA LEU A 191 -25.76 8.13 5.90
C LEU A 191 -25.92 6.61 5.74
N ARG A 192 -24.83 5.86 5.50
CA ARG A 192 -24.89 4.42 5.20
C ARG A 192 -23.89 3.60 5.99
N ARG A 193 -24.28 2.39 6.37
CA ARG A 193 -23.44 1.37 7.00
C ARG A 193 -23.42 0.11 6.12
N PRO A 194 -22.32 -0.64 6.12
CA PRO A 194 -21.02 -0.35 6.74
C PRO A 194 -20.29 0.81 6.04
N PRO A 195 -19.34 1.49 6.72
CA PRO A 195 -18.56 2.57 6.12
C PRO A 195 -17.65 2.02 5.03
N PHE A 196 -17.49 2.78 3.94
CA PHE A 196 -16.48 2.54 2.92
C PHE A 196 -15.40 3.62 3.06
N VAL A 197 -14.33 3.30 3.78
CA VAL A 197 -13.24 4.25 4.03
C VAL A 197 -12.34 4.28 2.80
N MET A 198 -12.29 5.41 2.12
CA MET A 198 -11.42 5.69 1.00
C MET A 198 -11.23 7.21 0.92
N TYR A 199 -10.13 7.70 1.52
CA TYR A 199 -9.85 9.12 1.62
C TYR A 199 -8.46 9.43 1.09
N TYR A 200 -8.35 10.39 0.17
CA TYR A 200 -7.08 10.76 -0.46
C TYR A 200 -6.29 11.84 0.30
N ARG A 201 -6.91 12.53 1.28
CA ARG A 201 -6.32 13.68 1.95
C ARG A 201 -6.01 13.48 3.43
N THR A 202 -6.23 12.29 3.95
CA THR A 202 -6.03 11.99 5.38
C THR A 202 -4.59 11.63 5.72
N PHE A 203 -3.76 11.34 4.72
CA PHE A 203 -2.40 10.88 4.90
C PHE A 203 -1.41 12.05 4.76
N ARG A 204 -1.24 12.82 5.82
CA ARG A 204 -0.32 13.95 5.85
C ARG A 204 1.07 13.50 6.27
N LEU A 205 2.11 13.91 5.51
CA LEU A 205 3.49 13.46 5.75
C LEU A 205 3.98 13.71 7.19
N ALA A 206 3.66 14.87 7.76
CA ALA A 206 4.06 15.19 9.13
C ALA A 206 3.39 14.28 10.16
N GLU A 207 2.08 14.00 10.00
CA GLU A 207 1.32 13.11 10.88
C GLU A 207 1.80 11.67 10.77
N VAL A 208 2.15 11.23 9.55
CA VAL A 208 2.74 9.92 9.31
C VAL A 208 4.10 9.77 9.97
N GLY A 209 4.98 10.78 9.80
CA GLY A 209 6.29 10.77 10.44
C GLY A 209 6.21 10.74 11.96
N ALA A 210 5.31 11.53 12.54
CA ALA A 210 5.07 11.54 13.98
C ALA A 210 4.54 10.17 14.48
N GLY A 211 3.51 9.62 13.81
CA GLY A 211 2.94 8.32 14.19
C GLY A 211 3.92 7.15 14.06
N LEU A 212 4.80 7.17 13.05
CA LEU A 212 5.87 6.17 12.93
C LEU A 212 6.91 6.32 14.05
N ALA A 213 7.31 7.55 14.38
CA ALA A 213 8.23 7.81 15.48
C ALA A 213 7.64 7.39 16.84
N GLU A 214 6.35 7.68 17.09
CA GLU A 214 5.62 7.23 18.28
C GLU A 214 5.53 5.69 18.37
N ALA A 215 5.45 5.02 17.22
CA ALA A 215 5.49 3.55 17.15
C ALA A 215 6.90 2.97 17.34
N GLY A 216 7.94 3.81 17.53
CA GLY A 216 9.31 3.40 17.82
C GLY A 216 10.20 3.24 16.58
N PHE A 217 9.82 3.80 15.43
CA PHE A 217 10.64 3.78 14.23
C PHE A 217 11.61 4.97 14.13
N GLU A 218 12.78 4.70 13.54
CA GLU A 218 13.64 5.71 12.96
C GLU A 218 13.17 5.99 11.52
N VAL A 219 12.74 7.23 11.23
CA VAL A 219 12.10 7.57 9.96
C VAL A 219 13.03 8.38 9.07
N SER A 220 13.18 7.96 7.81
CA SER A 220 13.86 8.68 6.75
C SER A 220 12.97 8.87 5.52
N TRP A 221 13.27 9.91 4.74
CA TRP A 221 12.51 10.32 3.56
C TRP A 221 13.45 10.36 2.35
N GLN A 222 13.31 9.41 1.45
CA GLN A 222 14.16 9.33 0.26
C GLN A 222 13.40 9.88 -0.95
N PRO A 223 13.96 10.84 -1.71
CA PRO A 223 13.36 11.25 -2.97
C PRO A 223 13.43 10.11 -3.98
N LEU A 224 12.39 9.97 -4.81
CA LEU A 224 12.41 9.13 -6.00
C LEU A 224 12.60 10.04 -7.22
N PRO A 225 13.84 10.26 -7.67
CA PRO A 225 14.19 11.29 -8.65
C PRO A 225 13.59 11.03 -10.04
N GLU A 226 13.22 9.80 -10.35
CA GLU A 226 12.58 9.38 -11.60
C GLU A 226 11.27 10.13 -11.86
N PHE A 227 10.60 10.60 -10.80
CA PHE A 227 9.35 11.36 -10.90
C PHE A 227 9.56 12.88 -10.96
N GLY A 228 10.83 13.33 -10.93
CA GLY A 228 11.19 14.74 -11.00
C GLY A 228 10.82 15.54 -9.76
N ALA A 229 11.02 16.86 -9.85
CA ALA A 229 10.74 17.80 -8.78
C ALA A 229 9.58 18.75 -9.11
N ARG A 230 9.05 19.41 -8.10
CA ARG A 230 8.12 20.54 -8.22
C ARG A 230 8.90 21.82 -8.53
N ARG A 231 8.18 22.90 -8.83
CA ARG A 231 8.79 24.23 -9.08
C ARG A 231 9.56 24.79 -7.88
N ASP A 232 9.23 24.35 -6.66
CA ASP A 232 9.89 24.71 -5.41
C ASP A 232 11.07 23.79 -5.07
N GLY A 233 11.50 22.91 -5.99
CA GLY A 233 12.58 21.95 -5.79
C GLY A 233 12.20 20.70 -4.99
N SER A 234 11.02 20.65 -4.38
CA SER A 234 10.59 19.47 -3.62
C SER A 234 10.28 18.27 -4.54
N PRO A 235 10.64 17.04 -4.16
CA PRO A 235 10.36 15.86 -4.97
C PRO A 235 8.86 15.60 -5.09
N ARG A 236 8.43 15.12 -6.26
CA ARG A 236 7.02 14.75 -6.52
C ARG A 236 6.61 13.47 -5.83
N VAL A 237 7.54 12.53 -5.72
CA VAL A 237 7.34 11.25 -5.04
C VAL A 237 8.52 11.04 -4.08
N ARG A 238 8.20 10.58 -2.88
CA ARG A 238 9.19 10.17 -1.87
C ARG A 238 8.89 8.74 -1.44
N MET A 239 9.91 8.02 -1.09
CA MET A 239 9.79 6.80 -0.33
C MET A 239 9.99 7.12 1.15
N VAL A 240 9.07 6.71 1.98
CA VAL A 240 9.22 6.67 3.44
C VAL A 240 9.92 5.37 3.78
N VAL A 241 10.99 5.44 4.56
CA VAL A 241 11.64 4.27 5.14
C VAL A 241 11.65 4.44 6.65
N ALA A 242 10.91 3.58 7.32
CA ALA A 242 10.80 3.52 8.77
C ALA A 242 11.55 2.27 9.26
N ARG A 243 12.68 2.45 9.94
CA ARG A 243 13.53 1.38 10.43
C ARG A 243 13.17 1.05 11.88
N ARG A 244 12.95 -0.24 12.18
CA ARG A 244 12.90 -0.70 13.56
C ARG A 244 14.31 -0.71 14.14
N PRO A 245 14.57 -0.07 15.29
CA PRO A 245 15.90 -0.12 15.94
C PRO A 245 16.38 -1.54 16.22
N GLN A 246 17.67 -1.71 16.38
CA GLN A 246 18.30 -3.03 16.62
C GLN A 246 18.11 -3.53 18.09
N LYS A 247 17.61 -2.65 18.98
CA LYS A 247 17.40 -2.98 20.40
C LYS A 247 15.93 -3.20 20.70
#